data_5fc2a1450927a67c050ca36de5d50428
#
_entry.id   5fc2a1450927a67c050ca36de5d50428
#
_cell.length_a   1.000
_cell.length_b   1.000
_cell.length_c   1.000
_cell.angle_alpha   90.00
_cell.angle_beta   90.00
_cell.angle_gamma   90.00
#
_symmetry.space_group_name_H-M   'P 1'
#
loop_
_entity.id
_entity.type
_entity.pdbx_description
1 polymer ?
#
loop_
_entity_poly.entity_id
_entity_poly.type
_entity_poly.pdbx_seq_one_letter_code
_entity_poly.pdbx_strand_id
1 'polypeptide(L)'
;VVQREQGERGRFPWLRTPHMDRLAAEGVRFRNAYVTLPLCAPSRAVFLTGRYNHLNGVANNRTPFPADSVTHSTLLRAAGYTTAYIGKWHMGNQSGKRPGCDYSASFIGQGRYVDCPIEVNGVPTPSKGWVDDVTTDYAIRFMREHRDRPFAVMLGYKATHGPFDPPERARE
;
A
#
# COMPACT_ATOMS: atom_id res chain seq x y z
N VAL A 1 8.41 9.93 0.69
CA VAL A 1 8.98 9.36 1.94
C VAL A 1 10.00 10.34 2.47
N VAL A 2 9.72 10.93 3.63
CA VAL A 2 10.68 11.81 4.31
C VAL A 2 11.65 10.90 5.05
N GLN A 3 12.85 10.73 4.51
CA GLN A 3 13.90 9.99 5.19
C GLN A 3 14.48 10.85 6.31
N ARG A 4 14.37 10.38 7.53
CA ARG A 4 15.13 10.89 8.66
C ARG A 4 16.49 10.17 8.66
N GLU A 5 17.57 10.89 8.45
CA GLU A 5 18.90 10.32 8.59
C GLU A 5 19.21 10.12 10.07
N GLN A 6 19.55 8.90 10.46
CA GLN A 6 20.05 8.63 11.80
C GLN A 6 21.42 9.32 12.00
N GLY A 7 21.56 10.08 13.09
CA GLY A 7 22.81 10.72 13.49
C GLY A 7 22.94 12.19 13.12
N GLU A 8 22.24 12.65 12.10
CA GLU A 8 22.07 14.09 11.88
C GLU A 8 20.62 14.45 12.23
N ARG A 9 20.43 15.57 12.92
CA ARG A 9 19.09 16.15 13.08
C ARG A 9 18.59 16.41 11.66
N GLY A 10 17.76 15.51 11.16
CA GLY A 10 17.32 15.53 9.79
C GLY A 10 16.77 16.91 9.41
N ARG A 11 16.60 17.15 8.12
CA ARG A 11 16.09 18.42 7.56
C ARG A 11 14.82 18.94 8.26
N PHE A 12 14.11 18.01 8.95
CA PHE A 12 12.88 18.31 9.71
C PHE A 12 13.00 17.76 11.14
N PRO A 13 13.70 18.44 12.07
CA PRO A 13 13.97 17.94 13.43
C PRO A 13 12.70 17.77 14.28
N TRP A 14 11.61 18.40 13.88
CA TRP A 14 10.28 18.28 14.50
C TRP A 14 9.53 17.01 14.07
N LEU A 15 9.91 16.37 12.95
CA LEU A 15 9.24 15.16 12.46
C LEU A 15 9.63 13.96 13.32
N ARG A 16 8.64 13.35 13.93
CA ARG A 16 8.80 12.14 14.74
C ARG A 16 8.18 10.94 14.05
N THR A 17 8.98 9.90 13.83
CA THR A 17 8.56 8.64 13.20
C THR A 17 8.98 7.43 14.05
N PRO A 18 8.49 7.32 15.32
CA PRO A 18 9.06 6.37 16.29
C PRO A 18 8.96 4.91 15.84
N HIS A 19 7.90 4.53 15.18
CA HIS A 19 7.73 3.15 14.69
C HIS A 19 8.59 2.83 13.48
N MET A 20 8.77 3.79 12.56
CA MET A 20 9.69 3.64 11.43
C MET A 20 11.16 3.65 11.91
N ASP A 21 11.48 4.51 12.87
CA ASP A 21 12.81 4.60 13.48
C ASP A 21 13.17 3.27 14.18
N ARG A 22 12.21 2.66 14.90
CA ARG A 22 12.38 1.35 15.52
C ARG A 22 12.62 0.26 14.47
N LEU A 23 11.81 0.21 13.42
CA LEU A 23 11.97 -0.76 12.34
C LEU A 23 13.34 -0.63 11.67
N ALA A 24 13.83 0.59 11.50
CA ALA A 24 15.16 0.84 10.94
C ALA A 24 16.30 0.42 11.89
N ALA A 25 16.08 0.53 13.20
CA ALA A 25 17.07 0.14 14.21
C ALA A 25 17.15 -1.39 14.41
N GLU A 26 16.01 -2.08 14.35
CA GLU A 26 15.89 -3.52 14.56
C GLU A 26 16.10 -4.33 13.27
N GLY A 27 16.02 -3.70 12.10
CA GLY A 27 16.09 -4.33 10.79
C GLY A 27 17.18 -3.77 9.88
N VAL A 28 16.85 -3.64 8.59
CA VAL A 28 17.76 -3.12 7.56
C VAL A 28 17.18 -1.88 6.91
N ARG A 29 17.96 -0.82 6.84
CA ARG A 29 17.65 0.41 6.10
C ARG A 29 18.54 0.52 4.86
N PHE A 30 17.93 0.49 3.68
CA PHE A 30 18.63 0.74 2.43
C PHE A 30 18.87 2.24 2.24
N ARG A 31 20.12 2.67 2.23
CA ARG A 31 20.49 4.08 2.04
C ARG A 31 20.33 4.53 0.58
N ASN A 32 20.53 3.61 -0.35
CA ASN A 32 20.42 3.85 -1.78
C ASN A 32 19.31 2.96 -2.35
N ALA A 33 18.11 3.52 -2.44
CA ALA A 33 16.95 2.87 -3.04
C ALA A 33 16.40 3.76 -4.17
N TYR A 34 16.19 3.18 -5.34
CA TYR A 34 15.76 3.90 -6.53
C TYR A 34 14.46 3.33 -7.05
N VAL A 35 13.61 4.20 -7.59
CA VAL A 35 12.40 3.79 -8.32
C VAL A 35 12.64 3.92 -9.81
N THR A 36 12.13 2.98 -10.59
CA THR A 36 12.29 2.96 -12.05
C THR A 36 11.48 4.05 -12.74
N LEU A 37 10.25 4.31 -12.23
CA LEU A 37 9.36 5.36 -12.68
C LEU A 37 8.62 5.92 -11.47
N PRO A 38 8.92 7.18 -11.04
CA PRO A 38 8.35 7.77 -9.82
C PRO A 38 6.92 8.31 -10.05
N LEU A 39 6.03 7.43 -10.48
CA LEU A 39 4.61 7.70 -10.71
C LEU A 39 3.79 6.59 -10.06
N CYS A 40 2.61 6.90 -9.52
CA CYS A 40 1.83 6.02 -8.66
C CYS A 40 1.64 4.60 -9.22
N ALA A 41 0.85 4.42 -10.28
CA ALA A 41 0.55 3.11 -10.84
C ALA A 41 1.79 2.38 -11.38
N PRO A 42 2.67 3.03 -12.18
CA PRO A 42 3.89 2.38 -12.67
C PRO A 42 4.81 1.89 -11.56
N SER A 43 5.04 2.71 -10.51
CA SER A 43 5.86 2.30 -9.37
C SER A 43 5.23 1.13 -8.61
N ARG A 44 3.91 1.17 -8.38
CA ARG A 44 3.17 0.08 -7.71
C ARG A 44 3.24 -1.22 -8.50
N ALA A 45 3.13 -1.16 -9.83
CA ALA A 45 3.26 -2.33 -10.70
C ALA A 45 4.66 -2.96 -10.61
N VAL A 46 5.71 -2.14 -10.50
CA VAL A 46 7.08 -2.62 -10.28
C VAL A 46 7.19 -3.33 -8.93
N PHE A 47 6.65 -2.78 -7.85
CA PHE A 47 6.63 -3.43 -6.54
C PHE A 47 5.86 -4.76 -6.54
N LEU A 48 4.75 -4.83 -7.28
CA LEU A 48 3.96 -6.05 -7.38
C LEU A 48 4.66 -7.15 -8.16
N THR A 49 5.33 -6.79 -9.26
CA THR A 49 5.83 -7.76 -10.25
C THR A 49 7.34 -7.99 -10.21
N GLY A 50 8.11 -7.08 -9.60
CA GLY A 50 9.57 -7.06 -9.71
C GLY A 50 10.08 -6.78 -11.13
N ARG A 51 9.23 -6.30 -12.05
CA ARG A 51 9.54 -6.10 -13.48
C ARG A 51 9.49 -4.62 -13.84
N TYR A 52 10.37 -4.19 -14.73
CA TYR A 52 10.34 -2.84 -15.31
C TYR A 52 9.02 -2.55 -16.03
N ASN A 53 8.63 -1.28 -16.11
CA ASN A 53 7.33 -0.87 -16.62
C ASN A 53 7.06 -1.30 -18.08
N HIS A 54 8.06 -1.34 -18.93
CA HIS A 54 7.92 -1.84 -20.30
C HIS A 54 7.64 -3.35 -20.36
N LEU A 55 7.95 -4.10 -19.30
CA LEU A 55 7.70 -5.54 -19.18
C LEU A 55 6.40 -5.84 -18.43
N ASN A 56 5.98 -5.02 -17.48
CA ASN A 56 4.74 -5.22 -16.73
C ASN A 56 3.52 -4.53 -17.36
N GLY A 57 3.73 -3.71 -18.41
CA GLY A 57 2.68 -3.08 -19.20
C GLY A 57 2.03 -1.84 -18.55
N VAL A 58 2.40 -1.45 -17.31
CA VAL A 58 1.80 -0.31 -16.63
C VAL A 58 2.67 0.93 -16.80
N ALA A 59 2.37 1.72 -17.83
CA ALA A 59 3.19 2.87 -18.23
C ALA A 59 2.75 4.20 -17.59
N ASN A 60 1.51 4.30 -17.12
CA ASN A 60 0.96 5.54 -16.54
C ASN A 60 -0.19 5.25 -15.58
N ASN A 61 -0.72 6.30 -14.92
CA ASN A 61 -1.79 6.18 -13.92
C ASN A 61 -3.17 5.78 -14.48
N ARG A 62 -3.34 5.73 -15.79
CA ARG A 62 -4.60 5.33 -16.45
C ARG A 62 -4.59 3.86 -16.86
N THR A 63 -3.41 3.25 -16.90
CA THR A 63 -3.26 1.85 -17.30
C THR A 63 -3.77 0.92 -16.19
N PRO A 64 -4.75 0.04 -16.48
CA PRO A 64 -5.15 -0.99 -15.53
C PRO A 64 -4.02 -2.02 -15.39
N PHE A 65 -3.96 -2.67 -14.22
CA PHE A 65 -3.01 -3.75 -13.99
C PHE A 65 -3.47 -5.04 -14.69
N PRO A 66 -2.62 -5.71 -15.50
CA PRO A 66 -3.02 -6.95 -16.15
C PRO A 66 -3.34 -8.05 -15.13
N ALA A 67 -4.52 -8.65 -15.24
CA ALA A 67 -5.05 -9.58 -14.24
C ALA A 67 -4.27 -10.91 -14.15
N ASP A 68 -3.61 -11.29 -15.22
CA ASP A 68 -2.78 -12.50 -15.36
C ASP A 68 -1.31 -12.31 -14.98
N SER A 69 -0.95 -11.13 -14.50
CA SER A 69 0.42 -10.82 -14.10
C SER A 69 0.90 -11.71 -12.97
N VAL A 70 2.10 -12.26 -13.12
CA VAL A 70 2.81 -12.88 -12.01
C VAL A 70 3.27 -11.80 -11.04
N THR A 71 2.86 -11.92 -9.77
CA THR A 71 3.19 -11.00 -8.69
C THR A 71 3.79 -11.74 -7.51
N HIS A 72 4.43 -11.01 -6.59
CA HIS A 72 4.86 -11.63 -5.34
C HIS A 72 3.69 -12.28 -4.59
N SER A 73 2.48 -11.70 -4.68
CA SER A 73 1.29 -12.29 -4.06
C SER A 73 0.88 -13.62 -4.69
N THR A 74 0.92 -13.73 -6.03
CA THR A 74 0.63 -15.02 -6.71
C THR A 74 1.66 -16.09 -6.38
N LEU A 75 2.95 -15.73 -6.29
CA LEU A 75 4.02 -16.64 -5.92
C LEU A 75 3.91 -17.10 -4.46
N LEU A 76 3.64 -16.19 -3.54
CA LEU A 76 3.41 -16.52 -2.13
C LEU A 76 2.19 -17.41 -1.94
N ARG A 77 1.09 -17.12 -2.67
CA ARG A 77 -0.09 -18.01 -2.69
C ARG A 77 0.25 -19.42 -3.13
N ALA A 78 1.01 -19.55 -4.20
CA ALA A 78 1.46 -20.86 -4.68
C ALA A 78 2.33 -21.61 -3.66
N ALA A 79 3.03 -20.85 -2.79
CA ALA A 79 3.82 -21.38 -1.68
C ALA A 79 3.01 -21.61 -0.39
N GLY A 80 1.68 -21.50 -0.43
CA GLY A 80 0.78 -21.79 0.71
C GLY A 80 0.49 -20.62 1.64
N TYR A 81 0.89 -19.40 1.28
CA TYR A 81 0.53 -18.20 2.03
C TYR A 81 -0.90 -17.73 1.72
N THR A 82 -1.61 -17.25 2.72
CA THR A 82 -2.82 -16.47 2.50
C THR A 82 -2.45 -15.02 2.23
N THR A 83 -2.89 -14.44 1.11
CA THR A 83 -2.40 -13.15 0.63
C THR A 83 -3.48 -12.07 0.67
N ALA A 84 -3.11 -10.85 1.05
CA ALA A 84 -4.00 -9.69 1.05
C ALA A 84 -3.38 -8.45 0.42
N TYR A 85 -4.23 -7.68 -0.28
CA TYR A 85 -3.94 -6.32 -0.70
C TYR A 85 -4.92 -5.34 -0.04
N ILE A 86 -4.42 -4.39 0.73
CA ILE A 86 -5.25 -3.47 1.51
C ILE A 86 -4.82 -2.02 1.24
N GLY A 87 -5.79 -1.12 1.09
CA GLY A 87 -5.56 0.29 0.85
C GLY A 87 -5.47 0.70 -0.62
N LYS A 88 -4.60 1.63 -0.95
CA LYS A 88 -4.49 2.25 -2.27
C LYS A 88 -4.01 1.27 -3.33
N TRP A 89 -4.87 0.96 -4.30
CA TRP A 89 -4.51 0.20 -5.49
C TRP A 89 -3.98 1.11 -6.60
N HIS A 90 -4.81 2.03 -7.07
CA HIS A 90 -4.52 3.06 -8.05
C HIS A 90 -3.83 2.55 -9.33
N MET A 91 -4.43 1.56 -9.98
CA MET A 91 -4.10 1.11 -11.33
C MET A 91 -5.24 1.52 -12.26
N GLY A 92 -5.16 2.72 -12.83
CA GLY A 92 -6.30 3.36 -13.47
C GLY A 92 -7.49 3.51 -12.51
N ASN A 93 -8.68 3.29 -13.02
CA ASN A 93 -9.93 3.20 -12.24
C ASN A 93 -10.37 1.74 -12.09
N GLN A 94 -9.44 0.80 -12.05
CA GLN A 94 -9.73 -0.62 -11.93
C GLN A 94 -10.51 -0.90 -10.66
N SER A 95 -11.68 -1.48 -10.82
CA SER A 95 -12.56 -1.97 -9.76
C SER A 95 -12.44 -3.49 -9.61
N GLY A 96 -13.13 -4.04 -8.62
CA GLY A 96 -13.16 -5.47 -8.39
C GLY A 96 -12.09 -5.97 -7.42
N LYS A 97 -12.06 -7.28 -7.21
CA LYS A 97 -11.05 -7.93 -6.37
C LYS A 97 -9.65 -7.76 -6.98
N ARG A 98 -8.66 -7.45 -6.15
CA ARG A 98 -7.31 -7.20 -6.65
C ARG A 98 -6.65 -8.49 -7.13
N PRO A 99 -6.04 -8.46 -8.34
CA PRO A 99 -5.48 -9.66 -8.95
C PRO A 99 -4.42 -10.33 -8.04
N GLY A 100 -4.43 -11.66 -8.03
CA GLY A 100 -3.43 -12.45 -7.33
C GLY A 100 -3.55 -12.52 -5.82
N CYS A 101 -4.53 -11.87 -5.20
CA CYS A 101 -4.75 -11.88 -3.75
C CYS A 101 -5.96 -12.72 -3.35
N ASP A 102 -5.90 -13.40 -2.20
CA ASP A 102 -7.04 -14.11 -1.60
C ASP A 102 -8.05 -13.14 -1.02
N TYR A 103 -7.57 -12.03 -0.46
CA TYR A 103 -8.36 -10.96 0.12
C TYR A 103 -7.95 -9.60 -0.42
N SER A 104 -8.91 -8.71 -0.61
CA SER A 104 -8.62 -7.31 -0.88
C SER A 104 -9.62 -6.38 -0.21
N ALA A 105 -9.12 -5.28 0.38
CA ALA A 105 -9.91 -4.16 0.88
C ALA A 105 -9.27 -2.86 0.40
N SER A 106 -9.72 -2.33 -0.72
CA SER A 106 -9.03 -1.24 -1.39
C SER A 106 -10.00 -0.26 -2.04
N PHE A 107 -9.55 0.94 -2.32
CA PHE A 107 -10.34 1.96 -2.96
C PHE A 107 -9.91 2.21 -4.42
N ILE A 108 -10.84 2.75 -5.22
CA ILE A 108 -10.63 3.04 -6.64
C ILE A 108 -9.85 4.36 -6.77
N GLY A 109 -8.93 4.40 -7.72
CA GLY A 109 -8.14 5.58 -8.07
C GLY A 109 -7.36 6.16 -6.89
N GLN A 110 -7.43 7.46 -6.71
CA GLN A 110 -6.75 8.16 -5.62
C GLN A 110 -7.45 8.05 -4.26
N GLY A 111 -8.74 7.72 -4.24
CA GLY A 111 -9.54 7.77 -3.04
C GLY A 111 -9.65 9.18 -2.44
N ARG A 112 -10.30 9.27 -1.29
CA ARG A 112 -10.39 10.50 -0.48
C ARG A 112 -10.00 10.19 0.95
N TYR A 113 -9.63 11.20 1.75
CA TYR A 113 -9.16 10.96 3.12
C TYR A 113 -10.29 10.58 4.08
N VAL A 114 -11.46 11.19 3.93
CA VAL A 114 -12.60 10.95 4.84
C VAL A 114 -13.69 10.20 4.12
N ASP A 115 -14.26 9.20 4.79
CA ASP A 115 -15.40 8.40 4.34
C ASP A 115 -15.22 7.81 2.91
N CYS A 116 -14.00 7.34 2.63
CA CYS A 116 -13.64 6.79 1.32
C CYS A 116 -14.28 5.41 1.13
N PRO A 117 -15.13 5.20 0.11
CA PRO A 117 -15.67 3.88 -0.17
C PRO A 117 -14.55 2.86 -0.41
N ILE A 118 -14.68 1.70 0.22
CA ILE A 118 -13.74 0.57 0.09
C ILE A 118 -14.43 -0.55 -0.69
N GLU A 119 -13.73 -1.15 -1.62
CA GLU A 119 -14.14 -2.42 -2.22
C GLU A 119 -13.54 -3.58 -1.43
N VAL A 120 -14.38 -4.35 -0.75
CA VAL A 120 -13.96 -5.57 -0.06
C VAL A 120 -14.19 -6.77 -0.97
N ASN A 121 -13.13 -7.39 -1.45
CA ASN A 121 -13.17 -8.46 -2.44
C ASN A 121 -13.97 -8.09 -3.71
N GLY A 122 -13.93 -6.82 -4.10
CA GLY A 122 -14.65 -6.28 -5.25
C GLY A 122 -16.07 -5.82 -4.96
N VAL A 123 -16.57 -5.99 -3.74
CA VAL A 123 -17.89 -5.51 -3.34
C VAL A 123 -17.78 -4.10 -2.73
N PRO A 124 -18.44 -3.09 -3.31
CA PRO A 124 -18.47 -1.76 -2.74
C PRO A 124 -19.01 -1.75 -1.31
N THR A 125 -18.22 -1.24 -0.39
CA THR A 125 -18.53 -1.22 1.03
C THR A 125 -18.35 0.20 1.55
N PRO A 126 -19.40 0.83 2.09
CA PRO A 126 -19.27 2.13 2.74
C PRO A 126 -18.25 2.09 3.86
N SER A 127 -17.45 3.14 4.01
CA SER A 127 -16.57 3.30 5.16
C SER A 127 -16.78 4.66 5.80
N LYS A 128 -16.47 4.76 7.07
CA LYS A 128 -16.56 6.00 7.84
C LYS A 128 -15.24 6.27 8.54
N GLY A 129 -14.82 7.53 8.52
CA GLY A 129 -13.60 7.98 9.16
C GLY A 129 -12.42 8.16 8.18
N TRP A 130 -11.22 8.30 8.73
CA TRP A 130 -10.02 8.56 7.94
C TRP A 130 -9.53 7.28 7.26
N VAL A 131 -9.29 7.35 5.97
CA VAL A 131 -9.11 6.16 5.11
C VAL A 131 -7.94 5.27 5.52
N ASP A 132 -6.84 5.85 6.00
CA ASP A 132 -5.69 5.03 6.40
C ASP A 132 -5.91 4.35 7.75
N ASP A 133 -6.76 4.90 8.64
CA ASP A 133 -7.23 4.19 9.84
C ASP A 133 -8.14 3.02 9.44
N VAL A 134 -9.10 3.28 8.56
CA VAL A 134 -10.02 2.23 8.05
C VAL A 134 -9.23 1.08 7.41
N THR A 135 -8.24 1.39 6.57
CA THR A 135 -7.42 0.35 5.94
C THR A 135 -6.50 -0.36 6.93
N THR A 136 -6.03 0.34 7.97
CA THR A 136 -5.29 -0.27 9.08
C THR A 136 -6.15 -1.28 9.83
N ASP A 137 -7.41 -0.95 10.11
CA ASP A 137 -8.35 -1.86 10.79
C ASP A 137 -8.61 -3.13 9.94
N TYR A 138 -8.77 -2.98 8.62
CA TYR A 138 -8.85 -4.14 7.72
C TYR A 138 -7.59 -5.00 7.76
N ALA A 139 -6.41 -4.39 7.80
CA ALA A 139 -5.14 -5.11 7.87
C ALA A 139 -4.98 -5.87 9.20
N ILE A 140 -5.29 -5.21 10.33
CA ILE A 140 -5.23 -5.82 11.66
C ILE A 140 -6.22 -6.99 11.76
N ARG A 141 -7.44 -6.82 11.25
CA ARG A 141 -8.44 -7.90 11.21
C ARG A 141 -7.93 -9.09 10.41
N PHE A 142 -7.47 -8.86 9.19
CA PHE A 142 -6.92 -9.92 8.36
C PHE A 142 -5.77 -10.67 9.04
N MET A 143 -4.81 -9.96 9.64
CA MET A 143 -3.69 -10.58 10.35
C MET A 143 -4.14 -11.42 11.55
N ARG A 144 -5.15 -10.95 12.31
CA ARG A 144 -5.71 -11.68 13.44
C ARG A 144 -6.42 -12.97 13.00
N GLU A 145 -7.19 -12.90 11.93
CA GLU A 145 -7.94 -14.04 11.37
C GLU A 145 -7.04 -15.12 10.76
N HIS A 146 -5.81 -14.74 10.36
CA HIS A 146 -4.87 -15.64 9.70
C HIS A 146 -3.59 -15.91 10.49
N ARG A 147 -3.54 -15.54 11.78
CA ARG A 147 -2.33 -15.63 12.60
C ARG A 147 -1.76 -17.05 12.75
N ASP A 148 -2.57 -18.08 12.57
CA ASP A 148 -2.21 -19.48 12.76
C ASP A 148 -1.67 -20.15 11.48
N ARG A 149 -1.46 -19.39 10.43
CA ARG A 149 -0.91 -19.85 9.14
C ARG A 149 -0.03 -18.77 8.50
N PRO A 150 0.86 -19.13 7.55
CA PRO A 150 1.63 -18.14 6.81
C PRO A 150 0.70 -17.18 6.06
N PHE A 151 0.92 -15.89 6.22
CA PHE A 151 0.20 -14.86 5.47
C PHE A 151 1.14 -13.76 4.97
N ALA A 152 0.70 -13.05 3.93
CA ALA A 152 1.38 -11.88 3.40
C ALA A 152 0.38 -10.75 3.16
N VAL A 153 0.65 -9.58 3.70
CA VAL A 153 -0.19 -8.38 3.55
C VAL A 153 0.60 -7.29 2.86
N MET A 154 0.05 -6.77 1.76
CA MET A 154 0.50 -5.51 1.18
C MET A 154 -0.46 -4.40 1.61
N LEU A 155 0.01 -3.50 2.47
CA LEU A 155 -0.75 -2.36 2.96
C LEU A 155 -0.24 -1.08 2.30
N GLY A 156 -1.09 -0.44 1.51
CA GLY A 156 -0.78 0.80 0.82
C GLY A 156 -1.62 1.96 1.34
N TYR A 157 -1.00 2.91 2.04
CA TYR A 157 -1.69 4.10 2.52
C TYR A 157 -1.92 5.14 1.42
N LYS A 158 -2.94 5.99 1.62
CA LYS A 158 -3.14 7.20 0.83
C LYS A 158 -2.18 8.32 1.26
N ALA A 159 -1.92 8.46 2.54
CA ALA A 159 -0.97 9.42 3.06
C ALA A 159 0.47 9.07 2.57
N THR A 160 1.27 10.04 2.24
CA THR A 160 1.11 11.50 2.36
C THR A 160 0.82 12.18 1.02
N HIS A 161 -0.20 11.76 0.30
CA HIS A 161 -0.58 12.32 -1.00
C HIS A 161 -1.46 13.57 -0.82
N GLY A 162 -1.39 14.54 -1.74
CA GLY A 162 -2.32 15.67 -1.74
C GLY A 162 -3.79 15.23 -1.66
N PRO A 163 -4.66 16.02 -1.05
CA PRO A 163 -4.50 17.39 -0.56
C PRO A 163 -3.80 17.56 0.80
N PHE A 164 -3.10 16.54 1.33
CA PHE A 164 -2.38 16.58 2.61
C PHE A 164 -3.29 16.89 3.82
N ASP A 165 -4.47 16.30 3.83
CA ASP A 165 -5.45 16.46 4.90
C ASP A 165 -5.20 15.42 6.00
N PRO A 166 -4.60 15.81 7.15
CA PRO A 166 -4.34 14.89 8.25
C PRO A 166 -5.62 14.58 9.02
N PRO A 167 -5.67 13.46 9.75
CA PRO A 167 -6.76 13.21 10.68
C PRO A 167 -6.74 14.25 11.82
N GLU A 168 -7.92 14.49 12.42
CA GLU A 168 -8.09 15.50 13.48
C GLU A 168 -7.05 15.38 14.60
N ARG A 169 -6.77 14.16 15.05
CA ARG A 169 -5.76 13.87 16.08
C ARG A 169 -4.32 14.24 15.72
N ALA A 170 -4.04 14.62 14.49
CA ALA A 170 -2.71 14.98 13.99
C ALA A 170 -2.63 16.42 13.48
N ARG A 171 -3.59 17.26 13.86
CA ARG A 171 -3.65 18.69 13.48
C ARG A 171 -3.06 19.61 14.52
N GLU A 172 -2.59 19.10 15.67
CA GLU A 172 -1.94 19.84 16.75
C GLU A 172 -0.44 20.01 16.53
#